data_34862c98d9d3a7ef6ef896d52197a171
#
_entry.id   34862c98d9d3a7ef6ef896d52197a171
#
_cell.length_a   1.000
_cell.length_b   1.000
_cell.length_c   1.000
_cell.angle_alpha   90.00
_cell.angle_beta   90.00
_cell.angle_gamma   90.00
#
_symmetry.space_group_name_H-M   'P 1'
#
loop_
_entity.id
_entity.type
_entity.pdbx_description
1 polymer ?
#
loop_
_entity_poly.entity_id
_entity_poly.type
_entity_poly.pdbx_seq_one_letter_code
_entity_poly.pdbx_strand_id
1 'polypeptide(L)'
;TGIDPTSDATKLDITENPKNLDIQEIAAEQLPRSLADVDLAVINGNYAAEAGFSASKDALAVEDATSEAAQTYANVLVVKEGNESDPAIQALYAALTSDKVKDYINSTYDGAVVPIF
;
A
#
# COMPACT_ATOMS: atom_id res chain seq x y z
N THR A 1 16.24 -2.57 -12.95
CA THR A 1 15.74 -1.19 -12.95
C THR A 1 16.62 -0.38 -12.02
N GLY A 2 17.24 0.69 -12.49
CA GLY A 2 18.13 1.54 -11.69
C GLY A 2 17.41 2.72 -11.02
N ILE A 3 16.10 2.61 -10.80
CA ILE A 3 15.30 3.67 -10.18
C ILE A 3 15.35 3.49 -8.66
N ASP A 4 15.64 4.58 -7.95
CA ASP A 4 15.55 4.68 -6.50
C ASP A 4 14.10 4.40 -6.06
N PRO A 5 13.83 3.40 -5.20
CA PRO A 5 12.48 3.08 -4.76
C PRO A 5 11.81 4.19 -3.94
N THR A 6 12.57 5.18 -3.49
CA THR A 6 12.08 6.35 -2.76
C THR A 6 11.80 7.55 -3.66
N SER A 7 12.07 7.44 -4.97
CA SER A 7 11.82 8.51 -5.94
C SER A 7 10.40 8.43 -6.53
N ASP A 8 9.86 9.58 -6.92
CA ASP A 8 8.58 9.68 -7.63
C ASP A 8 8.75 9.26 -9.10
N ALA A 9 8.93 7.95 -9.33
CA ALA A 9 9.05 7.39 -10.67
C ALA A 9 7.71 7.44 -11.41
N THR A 10 7.76 7.79 -12.68
CA THR A 10 6.61 7.87 -13.58
C THR A 10 6.77 6.92 -14.77
N LYS A 11 5.71 6.70 -15.52
CA LYS A 11 5.75 5.97 -16.80
C LYS A 11 6.80 6.54 -17.78
N LEU A 12 7.12 7.84 -17.67
CA LEU A 12 8.10 8.52 -18.54
C LEU A 12 9.55 8.14 -18.20
N ASP A 13 9.81 7.60 -17.03
CA ASP A 13 11.13 7.17 -16.58
C ASP A 13 11.51 5.77 -17.07
N ILE A 14 10.60 5.09 -17.79
CA ILE A 14 10.85 3.78 -18.37
C ILE A 14 11.79 3.90 -19.55
N THR A 15 13.02 3.45 -19.39
CA THR A 15 14.05 3.51 -20.44
C THR A 15 14.09 2.24 -21.31
N GLU A 16 13.61 1.12 -20.80
CA GLU A 16 13.61 -0.16 -21.49
C GLU A 16 12.28 -0.89 -21.29
N ASN A 17 11.67 -1.32 -22.37
CA ASN A 17 10.44 -2.12 -22.37
C ASN A 17 10.55 -3.28 -23.39
N PRO A 18 11.45 -4.26 -23.11
CA PRO A 18 11.74 -5.32 -24.07
C PRO A 18 10.58 -6.27 -24.33
N LYS A 19 9.57 -6.27 -23.45
CA LYS A 19 8.34 -7.07 -23.61
C LYS A 19 7.19 -6.30 -24.24
N ASN A 20 7.40 -5.04 -24.60
CA ASN A 20 6.38 -4.14 -25.17
C ASN A 20 5.11 -4.08 -24.31
N LEU A 21 5.26 -3.93 -23.00
CA LEU A 21 4.12 -3.79 -22.10
C LEU A 21 3.36 -2.49 -22.42
N ASP A 22 2.05 -2.57 -22.53
CA ASP A 22 1.18 -1.40 -22.55
C ASP A 22 0.75 -1.07 -21.14
N ILE A 23 1.27 0.05 -20.60
CA ILE A 23 1.04 0.46 -19.21
C ILE A 23 -0.08 1.49 -19.18
N GLN A 24 -1.20 1.11 -18.57
CA GLN A 24 -2.38 1.94 -18.37
C GLN A 24 -2.36 2.51 -16.93
N GLU A 25 -2.52 3.83 -16.81
CA GLU A 25 -2.61 4.52 -15.53
C GLU A 25 -4.06 4.95 -15.32
N ILE A 26 -4.71 4.42 -14.29
CA ILE A 26 -6.09 4.74 -13.93
C ILE A 26 -6.22 5.01 -12.43
N ALA A 27 -7.32 5.62 -12.03
CA ALA A 27 -7.59 5.89 -10.62
C ALA A 27 -7.61 4.58 -9.80
N ALA A 28 -6.99 4.61 -8.61
CA ALA A 28 -6.73 3.41 -7.81
C ALA A 28 -8.00 2.62 -7.46
N GLU A 29 -9.10 3.30 -7.18
CA GLU A 29 -10.41 2.70 -6.87
C GLU A 29 -11.04 1.96 -8.07
N GLN A 30 -10.57 2.23 -9.30
CA GLN A 30 -11.06 1.57 -10.52
C GLN A 30 -10.25 0.33 -10.90
N LEU A 31 -9.03 0.19 -10.36
CA LEU A 31 -8.11 -0.92 -10.69
C LEU A 31 -8.74 -2.31 -10.54
N PRO A 32 -9.48 -2.64 -9.47
CA PRO A 32 -10.06 -3.97 -9.33
C PRO A 32 -11.06 -4.32 -10.43
N ARG A 33 -11.80 -3.33 -10.93
CA ARG A 33 -12.79 -3.55 -12.01
C ARG A 33 -12.14 -3.73 -13.37
N SER A 34 -10.98 -3.10 -13.58
CA SER A 34 -10.24 -3.17 -14.83
C SER A 34 -9.46 -4.48 -14.98
N LEU A 35 -9.37 -5.31 -13.94
CA LEU A 35 -8.58 -6.55 -13.97
C LEU A 35 -9.08 -7.54 -15.03
N ALA A 36 -10.35 -7.48 -15.42
CA ALA A 36 -10.90 -8.32 -16.49
C ALA A 36 -10.42 -7.92 -17.90
N ASP A 37 -9.91 -6.70 -18.06
CA ASP A 37 -9.54 -6.11 -19.35
C ASP A 37 -8.01 -6.02 -19.53
N VAL A 38 -7.22 -6.50 -18.56
CA VAL A 38 -5.76 -6.42 -18.57
C VAL A 38 -5.14 -7.77 -18.16
N ASP A 39 -3.89 -7.99 -18.52
CA ASP A 39 -3.16 -9.21 -18.14
C ASP A 39 -2.68 -9.16 -16.67
N LEU A 40 -2.36 -7.97 -16.17
CA LEU A 40 -1.87 -7.74 -14.80
C LEU A 40 -2.34 -6.37 -14.31
N ALA A 41 -2.60 -6.25 -13.01
CA ALA A 41 -2.84 -4.98 -12.35
C ALA A 41 -2.05 -4.88 -11.04
N VAL A 42 -1.54 -3.69 -10.73
CA VAL A 42 -0.99 -3.36 -9.41
C VAL A 42 -2.07 -2.63 -8.64
N ILE A 43 -2.57 -3.25 -7.58
CA ILE A 43 -3.75 -2.79 -6.84
C ILE A 43 -3.36 -2.59 -5.38
N ASN A 44 -3.70 -1.42 -4.82
CA ASN A 44 -3.50 -1.16 -3.39
C ASN A 44 -4.35 -2.13 -2.54
N GLY A 45 -3.78 -2.61 -1.44
CA GLY A 45 -4.36 -3.67 -0.62
C GLY A 45 -5.78 -3.40 -0.13
N ASN A 46 -6.11 -2.15 0.24
CA ASN A 46 -7.46 -1.77 0.65
C ASN A 46 -8.48 -1.95 -0.48
N TYR A 47 -8.18 -1.49 -1.70
CA TYR A 47 -9.09 -1.64 -2.86
C TYR A 47 -9.21 -3.10 -3.30
N ALA A 48 -8.13 -3.88 -3.20
CA ALA A 48 -8.17 -5.31 -3.46
C ALA A 48 -9.11 -6.02 -2.48
N ALA A 49 -8.99 -5.75 -1.17
CA ALA A 49 -9.82 -6.32 -0.13
C ALA A 49 -11.31 -5.94 -0.29
N GLU A 50 -11.60 -4.67 -0.60
CA GLU A 50 -12.97 -4.19 -0.87
C GLU A 50 -13.61 -4.89 -2.07
N ALA A 51 -12.80 -5.26 -3.06
CA ALA A 51 -13.26 -6.02 -4.23
C ALA A 51 -13.34 -7.54 -3.99
N GLY A 52 -12.99 -8.00 -2.78
CA GLY A 52 -13.06 -9.40 -2.39
C GLY A 52 -11.82 -10.22 -2.75
N PHE A 53 -10.73 -9.59 -3.18
CA PHE A 53 -9.45 -10.26 -3.41
C PHE A 53 -8.68 -10.48 -2.11
N SER A 54 -8.01 -11.62 -2.02
CA SER A 54 -7.13 -12.00 -0.92
C SER A 54 -5.67 -11.95 -1.38
N ALA A 55 -4.83 -11.24 -0.64
CA ALA A 55 -3.40 -11.16 -0.95
C ALA A 55 -2.73 -12.54 -0.96
N SER A 56 -3.17 -13.45 -0.07
CA SER A 56 -2.59 -14.81 0.03
C SER A 56 -3.04 -15.77 -1.06
N LYS A 57 -4.16 -15.51 -1.75
CA LYS A 57 -4.77 -16.43 -2.72
C LYS A 57 -4.72 -15.92 -4.15
N ASP A 58 -4.97 -14.63 -4.33
CA ASP A 58 -5.22 -14.04 -5.65
C ASP A 58 -4.01 -13.25 -6.18
N ALA A 59 -3.13 -12.76 -5.29
CA ALA A 59 -1.96 -11.99 -5.70
C ALA A 59 -0.84 -12.89 -6.23
N LEU A 60 -0.26 -12.50 -7.36
CA LEU A 60 0.97 -13.11 -7.90
C LEU A 60 2.22 -12.66 -7.14
N ALA A 61 2.20 -11.45 -6.60
CA ALA A 61 3.23 -10.88 -5.75
C ALA A 61 2.61 -9.86 -4.79
N VAL A 62 3.16 -9.76 -3.60
CA VAL A 62 2.78 -8.78 -2.56
C VAL A 62 4.02 -8.02 -2.16
N GLU A 63 3.90 -6.70 -1.93
CA GLU A 63 5.00 -5.89 -1.41
C GLU A 63 5.43 -6.40 -0.03
N ASP A 64 6.73 -6.55 0.17
CA ASP A 64 7.29 -6.94 1.46
C ASP A 64 7.16 -5.75 2.45
N ALA A 65 6.51 -5.99 3.59
CA ALA A 65 6.32 -4.99 4.65
C ALA A 65 7.64 -4.43 5.21
N THR A 66 8.75 -5.15 5.04
CA THR A 66 10.08 -4.72 5.47
C THR A 66 10.85 -3.99 4.38
N SER A 67 10.27 -3.84 3.18
CA SER A 67 10.89 -3.13 2.07
C SER A 67 11.05 -1.64 2.38
N GLU A 68 12.04 -1.01 1.78
CA GLU A 68 12.26 0.43 1.88
C GLU A 68 11.04 1.22 1.34
N ALA A 69 10.43 0.73 0.26
CA ALA A 69 9.22 1.33 -0.31
C ALA A 69 8.03 1.26 0.67
N ALA A 70 7.80 0.11 1.33
CA ALA A 70 6.74 -0.03 2.32
C ALA A 70 6.90 0.96 3.49
N GLN A 71 8.13 1.18 3.94
CA GLN A 71 8.42 2.17 4.99
C GLN A 71 8.21 3.60 4.50
N THR A 72 8.62 3.91 3.28
CA THR A 72 8.51 5.26 2.68
C THR A 72 7.07 5.66 2.44
N TYR A 73 6.23 4.75 1.98
CA TYR A 73 4.83 5.01 1.61
C TYR A 73 3.81 4.57 2.67
N ALA A 74 4.27 4.30 3.89
CA ALA A 74 3.39 3.96 5.00
C ALA A 74 2.40 5.07 5.32
N ASN A 75 1.18 4.70 5.68
CA ASN A 75 0.22 5.65 6.24
C ASN A 75 0.69 6.16 7.60
N VAL A 76 0.54 7.45 7.83
CA VAL A 76 1.04 8.12 9.05
C VAL A 76 -0.03 8.98 9.72
N LEU A 77 0.08 9.13 11.03
CA LEU A 77 -0.68 10.12 11.78
C LEU A 77 0.06 11.46 11.72
N VAL A 78 -0.56 12.45 11.11
CA VAL A 78 0.01 13.81 10.99
C VAL A 78 -0.69 14.75 11.96
N VAL A 79 0.10 15.57 12.65
CA VAL A 79 -0.39 16.60 13.56
C VAL A 79 0.24 17.96 13.23
N LYS A 80 -0.39 19.04 13.69
CA LYS A 80 0.23 20.38 13.59
C LYS A 80 1.50 20.42 14.43
N GLU A 81 2.55 21.02 13.90
CA GLU A 81 3.81 21.24 14.60
C GLU A 81 3.58 21.88 15.98
N GLY A 82 4.20 21.31 17.02
CA GLY A 82 4.06 21.70 18.41
C GLY A 82 2.92 21.01 19.16
N ASN A 83 2.06 20.23 18.50
CA ASN A 83 0.97 19.48 19.13
C ASN A 83 1.32 18.00 19.40
N GLU A 84 2.54 17.58 19.15
CA GLU A 84 2.97 16.18 19.28
C GLU A 84 2.82 15.67 20.72
N SER A 85 2.94 16.58 21.70
CA SER A 85 2.83 16.27 23.14
C SER A 85 1.41 16.44 23.71
N ASP A 86 0.41 16.78 22.88
CA ASP A 86 -0.97 16.88 23.34
C ASP A 86 -1.46 15.52 23.84
N PRO A 87 -2.01 15.44 25.08
CA PRO A 87 -2.45 14.18 25.67
C PRO A 87 -3.50 13.44 24.81
N ALA A 88 -4.37 14.14 24.09
CA ALA A 88 -5.36 13.53 23.23
C ALA A 88 -4.69 12.90 22.00
N ILE A 89 -3.70 13.58 21.43
CA ILE A 89 -2.90 13.05 20.29
C ILE A 89 -2.10 11.82 20.74
N GLN A 90 -1.46 11.87 21.90
CA GLN A 90 -0.72 10.74 22.46
C GLN A 90 -1.64 9.54 22.73
N ALA A 91 -2.84 9.77 23.25
CA ALA A 91 -3.83 8.73 23.47
C ALA A 91 -4.31 8.10 22.15
N LEU A 92 -4.55 8.92 21.11
CA LEU A 92 -4.91 8.45 19.77
C LEU A 92 -3.78 7.61 19.16
N TYR A 93 -2.54 8.10 19.22
CA TYR A 93 -1.37 7.37 18.73
C TYR A 93 -1.23 6.01 19.41
N ALA A 94 -1.29 5.97 20.75
CA ALA A 94 -1.20 4.73 21.51
C ALA A 94 -2.35 3.76 21.19
N ALA A 95 -3.55 4.26 20.92
CA ALA A 95 -4.67 3.43 20.52
C ALA A 95 -4.46 2.82 19.13
N LEU A 96 -4.02 3.62 18.15
CA LEU A 96 -3.80 3.18 16.76
C LEU A 96 -2.62 2.21 16.64
N THR A 97 -1.60 2.33 17.48
CA THR A 97 -0.41 1.46 17.47
C THR A 97 -0.46 0.34 18.50
N SER A 98 -1.64 0.04 19.05
CA SER A 98 -1.82 -0.99 20.06
C SER A 98 -1.79 -2.41 19.45
N ASP A 99 -1.40 -3.39 20.26
CA ASP A 99 -1.46 -4.82 19.87
C ASP A 99 -2.87 -5.23 19.42
N LYS A 100 -3.91 -4.67 20.04
CA LYS A 100 -5.30 -4.93 19.65
C LYS A 100 -5.59 -4.52 18.21
N VAL A 101 -5.07 -3.37 17.76
CA VAL A 101 -5.22 -2.91 16.37
C VAL A 101 -4.39 -3.76 15.43
N LYS A 102 -3.17 -4.09 15.84
CA LYS A 102 -2.29 -5.00 15.08
C LYS A 102 -2.92 -6.36 14.84
N ASP A 103 -3.46 -6.98 15.88
CA ASP A 103 -4.15 -8.27 15.80
C ASP A 103 -5.40 -8.18 14.92
N TYR A 104 -6.16 -7.10 15.04
CA TYR A 104 -7.33 -6.86 14.19
C TYR A 104 -6.93 -6.76 12.70
N ILE A 105 -5.90 -5.98 12.37
CA ILE A 105 -5.40 -5.86 11.01
C ILE A 105 -4.98 -7.22 10.46
N ASN A 106 -4.17 -7.96 11.20
CA ASN A 106 -3.66 -9.26 10.78
C ASN A 106 -4.78 -10.29 10.56
N SER A 107 -5.80 -10.27 11.42
CA SER A 107 -6.92 -11.23 11.33
C SER A 107 -7.96 -10.86 10.26
N THR A 108 -8.06 -9.57 9.91
CA THR A 108 -9.13 -9.07 9.05
C THR A 108 -8.71 -8.96 7.58
N TYR A 109 -7.47 -8.55 7.34
CA TYR A 109 -7.03 -8.15 5.99
C TYR A 109 -6.15 -9.16 5.26
N ASP A 110 -5.86 -10.31 5.86
CA ASP A 110 -5.15 -11.43 5.20
C ASP A 110 -3.88 -10.99 4.42
N GLY A 111 -3.11 -10.08 5.01
CA GLY A 111 -1.89 -9.55 4.41
C GLY A 111 -2.09 -8.43 3.38
N ALA A 112 -3.33 -8.06 3.04
CA ALA A 112 -3.60 -6.91 2.15
C ALA A 112 -3.30 -5.56 2.80
N VAL A 113 -3.34 -5.50 4.12
CA VAL A 113 -2.91 -4.37 4.96
C VAL A 113 -1.92 -4.90 5.99
N VAL A 114 -0.77 -4.25 6.11
CA VAL A 114 0.31 -4.71 6.99
C VAL A 114 0.65 -3.64 8.03
N PRO A 115 0.52 -3.93 9.34
CA PRO A 115 0.98 -3.01 10.37
C PRO A 115 2.52 -3.02 10.42
N ILE A 116 3.12 -1.84 10.40
CA ILE A 116 4.58 -1.64 10.43
C ILE A 116 5.07 -0.98 11.73
N PHE A 117 4.26 -1.01 12.78
CA PHE A 117 4.55 -0.47 14.11
C PHE A 117 4.68 -1.57 15.16
#